data_e04a8cc1ab56b1d937433969e4a803b2
#
_entry.id   e04a8cc1ab56b1d937433969e4a803b2
#
_cell.length_a   1.000
_cell.length_b   1.000
_cell.length_c   1.000
_cell.angle_alpha   90.00
_cell.angle_beta   90.00
_cell.angle_gamma   90.00
#
_symmetry.space_group_name_H-M   'P 1'
#
loop_
_entity.id
_entity.type
_entity.pdbx_description
1 polymer ?
#
loop_
_entity_poly.entity_id
_entity_poly.type
_entity_poly.pdbx_seq_one_letter_code
_entity_poly.pdbx_strand_id
1 'polypeptide(L)'
;LNAGTVTRGNTNASEWALLSGLARVQYNYKGKYMLTGALRADGASRFGKENRWGWFPSVSAGWRLTEESFMKSLTFIDDLKLRASYGLTGNFRIPNYGAQGEVAYYSYVLGGSSADVVKGAAPKSMPNPELHWEKTAQVNVGFDASLFKNRLTLGLDLYNSNTYDLLLDVPVPMMTGYQTRLENIGKVNNKGVEFNIATNQKMGDFNWSVYFN
;
A
#
# COMPACT_ATOMS: atom_id res chain seq x y z
N LEU A 1 45.56 -8.36 19.22
CA LEU A 1 44.10 -8.39 19.11
C LEU A 1 43.63 -9.71 19.74
N ASN A 2 43.19 -9.65 21.01
CA ASN A 2 42.54 -10.79 21.66
C ASN A 2 41.17 -10.99 21.00
N ALA A 3 41.04 -12.02 20.18
CA ALA A 3 39.73 -12.49 19.78
C ALA A 3 39.01 -13.01 21.02
N GLY A 4 37.96 -12.31 21.46
CA GLY A 4 37.16 -12.74 22.58
C GLY A 4 36.56 -14.12 22.30
N THR A 5 36.56 -14.98 23.31
CA THR A 5 35.86 -16.28 23.24
C THR A 5 34.36 -16.01 23.22
N VAL A 6 33.65 -16.51 22.20
CA VAL A 6 32.20 -16.42 22.14
C VAL A 6 31.61 -17.28 23.25
N THR A 7 31.06 -16.64 24.27
CA THR A 7 30.50 -17.32 25.45
C THR A 7 29.01 -17.57 25.37
N ARG A 8 28.29 -16.93 24.41
CA ARG A 8 26.84 -17.10 24.22
C ARG A 8 26.45 -16.89 22.77
N GLY A 9 25.50 -17.70 22.30
CA GLY A 9 24.78 -17.50 21.05
C GLY A 9 23.27 -17.46 21.33
N ASN A 10 22.56 -16.54 20.71
CA ASN A 10 21.10 -16.47 20.77
C ASN A 10 20.54 -16.63 19.35
N THR A 11 19.47 -17.40 19.24
CA THR A 11 18.63 -17.47 18.05
C THR A 11 17.25 -16.94 18.37
N ASN A 12 16.74 -16.07 17.52
CA ASN A 12 15.37 -15.55 17.64
C ASN A 12 14.57 -15.98 16.42
N ALA A 13 13.32 -16.40 16.65
CA ALA A 13 12.34 -16.65 15.61
C ALA A 13 11.17 -15.70 15.79
N SER A 14 10.65 -15.17 14.69
CA SER A 14 9.41 -14.41 14.69
C SER A 14 8.50 -14.93 13.58
N GLU A 15 7.20 -15.03 13.89
CA GLU A 15 6.20 -15.57 12.98
C GLU A 15 5.11 -14.53 12.73
N TRP A 16 4.58 -14.52 11.53
CA TRP A 16 3.39 -13.77 11.19
C TRP A 16 2.63 -14.52 10.10
N ALA A 17 1.33 -14.29 10.03
CA ALA A 17 0.47 -14.90 9.02
C ALA A 17 -0.45 -13.84 8.41
N LEU A 18 -0.72 -14.00 7.12
CA LEU A 18 -1.70 -13.22 6.37
C LEU A 18 -2.63 -14.20 5.65
N LEU A 19 -3.93 -14.00 5.83
CA LEU A 19 -4.97 -14.70 5.08
C LEU A 19 -5.74 -13.69 4.23
N SER A 20 -5.86 -13.96 2.94
CA SER A 20 -6.52 -13.05 2.00
C SER A 20 -7.61 -13.77 1.22
N GLY A 21 -8.76 -13.13 1.09
CA GLY A 21 -9.85 -13.53 0.19
C GLY A 21 -10.12 -12.42 -0.83
N LEU A 22 -10.32 -12.77 -2.11
CA LEU A 22 -10.60 -11.82 -3.18
C LEU A 22 -11.80 -12.29 -3.99
N ALA A 23 -12.76 -11.39 -4.20
CA ALA A 23 -13.84 -11.53 -5.16
C ALA A 23 -13.80 -10.39 -6.17
N ARG A 24 -13.98 -10.69 -7.47
CA ARG A 24 -14.02 -9.71 -8.54
C ARG A 24 -15.14 -10.02 -9.52
N VAL A 25 -15.86 -8.99 -9.92
CA VAL A 25 -16.88 -9.04 -10.96
C VAL A 25 -16.52 -8.04 -12.03
N GLN A 26 -16.55 -8.47 -13.28
CA GLN A 26 -16.28 -7.62 -14.45
C GLN A 26 -17.47 -7.71 -15.40
N TYR A 27 -17.93 -6.56 -15.84
CA TYR A 27 -19.00 -6.43 -16.80
C TYR A 27 -18.53 -5.61 -17.99
N ASN A 28 -18.73 -6.13 -19.17
CA ASN A 28 -18.41 -5.44 -20.43
C ASN A 28 -19.65 -5.49 -21.33
N TYR A 29 -20.17 -4.33 -21.68
CA TYR A 29 -21.29 -4.21 -22.57
C TYR A 29 -20.83 -3.65 -23.93
N LYS A 30 -20.88 -4.52 -24.93
CA LYS A 30 -20.56 -4.21 -26.36
C LYS A 30 -19.18 -3.55 -26.55
N GLY A 31 -18.22 -3.77 -25.67
CA GLY A 31 -16.92 -3.09 -25.72
C GLY A 31 -16.96 -1.59 -25.42
N LYS A 32 -18.14 -1.01 -25.17
CA LYS A 32 -18.35 0.41 -24.90
C LYS A 32 -18.22 0.75 -23.40
N TYR A 33 -18.97 0.01 -22.59
CA TYR A 33 -19.07 0.26 -21.14
C TYR A 33 -18.44 -0.89 -20.42
N MET A 34 -17.43 -0.58 -19.63
CA MET A 34 -16.70 -1.54 -18.81
C MET A 34 -16.87 -1.16 -17.33
N LEU A 35 -17.28 -2.11 -16.51
CA LEU A 35 -17.41 -1.94 -15.07
C LEU A 35 -16.70 -3.08 -14.37
N THR A 36 -15.89 -2.76 -13.37
CA THR A 36 -15.25 -3.75 -12.51
C THR A 36 -15.52 -3.40 -11.06
N GLY A 37 -15.99 -4.37 -10.30
CA GLY A 37 -16.06 -4.30 -8.85
C GLY A 37 -15.21 -5.40 -8.24
N ALA A 38 -14.46 -5.08 -7.20
CA ALA A 38 -13.70 -6.07 -6.46
C ALA A 38 -13.77 -5.78 -4.95
N LEU A 39 -13.73 -6.85 -4.17
CA LEU A 39 -13.66 -6.80 -2.72
C LEU A 39 -12.55 -7.74 -2.27
N ARG A 40 -11.60 -7.21 -1.51
CA ARG A 40 -10.56 -7.98 -0.87
C ARG A 40 -10.71 -7.89 0.64
N ALA A 41 -10.64 -9.04 1.30
CA ALA A 41 -10.61 -9.16 2.75
C ALA A 41 -9.28 -9.75 3.17
N ASP A 42 -8.53 -9.05 4.03
CA ASP A 42 -7.22 -9.46 4.51
C ASP A 42 -7.24 -9.58 6.04
N GLY A 43 -6.78 -10.72 6.56
CA GLY A 43 -6.61 -10.95 7.98
C GLY A 43 -5.13 -11.09 8.34
N ALA A 44 -4.58 -10.13 9.12
CA ALA A 44 -3.18 -10.12 9.54
C ALA A 44 -3.02 -10.46 11.03
N SER A 45 -2.16 -11.42 11.34
CA SER A 45 -1.89 -11.85 12.73
C SER A 45 -1.17 -10.81 13.60
N ARG A 46 -0.62 -9.76 12.96
CA ARG A 46 0.09 -8.67 13.64
C ARG A 46 -0.81 -7.78 14.48
N PHE A 47 -2.09 -7.70 14.12
CA PHE A 47 -3.09 -6.91 14.82
C PHE A 47 -3.82 -7.72 15.92
N GLY A 48 -4.43 -7.02 16.87
CA GLY A 48 -5.31 -7.60 17.87
C GLY A 48 -6.49 -8.37 17.26
N LYS A 49 -7.13 -9.25 18.02
CA LYS A 49 -8.20 -10.14 17.50
C LYS A 49 -9.32 -9.38 16.80
N GLU A 50 -9.71 -8.24 17.32
CA GLU A 50 -10.84 -7.44 16.82
C GLU A 50 -10.50 -6.66 15.54
N ASN A 51 -9.21 -6.31 15.35
CA ASN A 51 -8.74 -5.45 14.27
C ASN A 51 -7.95 -6.20 13.19
N ARG A 52 -7.94 -7.53 13.22
CA ARG A 52 -7.20 -8.36 12.27
C ARG A 52 -7.66 -8.22 10.84
N TRP A 53 -8.97 -8.05 10.63
CA TRP A 53 -9.58 -8.06 9.32
C TRP A 53 -9.74 -6.65 8.77
N GLY A 54 -9.15 -6.44 7.59
CA GLY A 54 -9.35 -5.25 6.76
C GLY A 54 -10.18 -5.59 5.51
N TRP A 55 -11.09 -4.69 5.13
CA TRP A 55 -11.92 -4.81 3.95
C TRP A 55 -11.58 -3.71 2.97
N PHE A 56 -11.26 -4.10 1.74
CA PHE A 56 -10.71 -3.20 0.72
C PHE A 56 -11.53 -3.32 -0.57
N PRO A 57 -12.66 -2.60 -0.65
CA PRO A 57 -13.46 -2.52 -1.88
C PRO A 57 -12.76 -1.66 -2.92
N SER A 58 -13.00 -1.98 -4.20
CA SER A 58 -12.63 -1.15 -5.33
C SER A 58 -13.67 -1.25 -6.44
N VAL A 59 -13.84 -0.13 -7.16
CA VAL A 59 -14.69 -0.04 -8.33
C VAL A 59 -14.00 0.74 -9.41
N SER A 60 -14.15 0.32 -10.66
CA SER A 60 -13.69 1.09 -11.81
C SER A 60 -14.69 1.04 -12.94
N ALA A 61 -14.79 2.14 -13.66
CA ALA A 61 -15.61 2.29 -14.84
C ALA A 61 -14.76 2.77 -16.02
N GLY A 62 -15.06 2.24 -17.20
CA GLY A 62 -14.46 2.66 -18.46
C GLY A 62 -15.55 2.88 -19.49
N TRP A 63 -15.43 3.96 -20.25
CA TRP A 63 -16.32 4.28 -21.35
C TRP A 63 -15.51 4.53 -22.61
N ARG A 64 -15.64 3.65 -23.60
CA ARG A 64 -15.02 3.81 -24.90
C ARG A 64 -15.90 4.66 -25.79
N LEU A 65 -15.55 5.93 -25.90
CA LEU A 65 -16.31 6.94 -26.65
C LEU A 65 -16.31 6.68 -28.15
N THR A 66 -15.25 6.12 -28.70
CA THR A 66 -15.13 5.80 -30.12
C THR A 66 -16.18 4.82 -30.62
N GLU A 67 -16.75 4.01 -29.75
CA GLU A 67 -17.85 3.09 -30.10
C GLU A 67 -19.22 3.80 -30.16
N GLU A 68 -19.30 5.08 -29.83
CA GLU A 68 -20.53 5.85 -29.92
C GLU A 68 -20.78 6.39 -31.32
N SER A 69 -22.04 6.49 -31.68
CA SER A 69 -22.46 6.91 -33.04
C SER A 69 -21.99 8.32 -33.39
N PHE A 70 -21.96 9.22 -32.44
CA PHE A 70 -21.51 10.61 -32.62
C PHE A 70 -20.01 10.77 -32.82
N MET A 71 -19.21 9.77 -32.40
CA MET A 71 -17.75 9.78 -32.59
C MET A 71 -17.31 9.26 -33.97
N LYS A 72 -18.15 8.51 -34.65
CA LYS A 72 -17.81 7.88 -35.97
C LYS A 72 -17.45 8.86 -37.08
N SER A 73 -17.84 10.12 -36.96
CA SER A 73 -17.46 11.18 -37.92
C SER A 73 -16.03 11.68 -37.69
N LEU A 74 -15.41 11.41 -36.55
CA LEU A 74 -14.07 11.86 -36.21
C LEU A 74 -13.03 10.81 -36.59
N THR A 75 -12.72 10.69 -37.85
CA THR A 75 -11.86 9.63 -38.43
C THR A 75 -10.40 9.70 -38.01
N PHE A 76 -9.96 10.79 -37.38
CA PHE A 76 -8.60 10.95 -36.87
C PHE A 76 -8.40 10.37 -35.46
N ILE A 77 -9.50 10.02 -34.76
CA ILE A 77 -9.49 9.38 -33.45
C ILE A 77 -9.69 7.89 -33.66
N ASP A 78 -8.70 7.09 -33.38
CA ASP A 78 -8.75 5.62 -33.49
C ASP A 78 -9.36 4.98 -32.25
N ASP A 79 -8.99 5.46 -31.08
CA ASP A 79 -9.58 5.06 -29.79
C ASP A 79 -9.60 6.24 -28.82
N LEU A 80 -10.69 6.38 -28.07
CA LEU A 80 -10.83 7.31 -26.98
C LEU A 80 -11.63 6.65 -25.87
N LYS A 81 -10.97 6.50 -24.73
CA LYS A 81 -11.54 5.84 -23.55
C LYS A 81 -11.42 6.74 -22.33
N LEU A 82 -12.53 7.00 -21.68
CA LEU A 82 -12.56 7.62 -20.35
C LEU A 82 -12.47 6.53 -19.28
N ARG A 83 -11.77 6.83 -18.20
CA ARG A 83 -11.60 5.95 -17.03
C ARG A 83 -11.89 6.68 -15.74
N ALA A 84 -12.57 6.00 -14.83
CA ALA A 84 -12.72 6.46 -13.46
C ALA A 84 -12.58 5.25 -12.53
N SER A 85 -11.89 5.44 -11.40
CA SER A 85 -11.77 4.39 -10.39
C SER A 85 -11.73 4.97 -8.99
N TYR A 86 -12.22 4.17 -8.05
CA TYR A 86 -12.10 4.38 -6.63
C TYR A 86 -11.70 3.07 -5.98
N GLY A 87 -10.77 3.11 -5.03
CA GLY A 87 -10.34 1.92 -4.31
C GLY A 87 -9.79 2.24 -2.94
N LEU A 88 -9.98 1.28 -2.03
CA LEU A 88 -9.32 1.24 -0.73
C LEU A 88 -8.20 0.21 -0.76
N THR A 89 -7.06 0.56 -0.20
CA THR A 89 -5.94 -0.36 0.07
C THR A 89 -5.54 -0.29 1.53
N GLY A 90 -5.00 -1.38 2.07
CA GLY A 90 -4.55 -1.48 3.45
C GLY A 90 -3.05 -1.72 3.56
N ASN A 91 -2.45 -1.14 4.61
CA ASN A 91 -1.09 -1.41 5.01
C ASN A 91 -1.07 -1.98 6.42
N PHE A 92 -0.32 -3.07 6.63
CA PHE A 92 -0.17 -3.78 7.91
C PHE A 92 1.30 -3.88 8.35
N ARG A 93 2.15 -3.02 7.84
CA ARG A 93 3.59 -3.03 8.14
C ARG A 93 3.87 -2.47 9.53
N ILE A 94 3.59 -3.28 10.54
CA ILE A 94 3.97 -3.06 11.92
C ILE A 94 4.91 -4.18 12.37
N PRO A 95 5.70 -3.98 13.44
CA PRO A 95 6.48 -5.04 14.05
C PRO A 95 5.61 -6.26 14.38
N ASN A 96 6.19 -7.46 14.27
CA ASN A 96 5.52 -8.66 14.75
C ASN A 96 5.24 -8.47 16.24
N TYR A 97 4.04 -8.83 16.69
CA TYR A 97 3.59 -8.65 18.07
C TYR A 97 3.43 -7.19 18.53
N GLY A 98 3.49 -6.19 17.65
CA GLY A 98 3.39 -4.77 18.00
C GLY A 98 2.13 -4.40 18.78
N ALA A 99 1.03 -5.10 18.58
CA ALA A 99 -0.21 -4.91 19.34
C ALA A 99 -0.15 -5.49 20.77
N GLN A 100 0.76 -6.45 21.04
CA GLN A 100 0.78 -7.22 22.29
C GLN A 100 1.80 -6.71 23.32
N GLY A 101 2.76 -5.89 22.90
CA GLY A 101 3.90 -5.52 23.74
C GLY A 101 4.93 -6.64 23.89
N GLU A 102 6.19 -6.26 23.90
CA GLU A 102 7.32 -7.16 24.02
C GLU A 102 7.94 -7.07 25.43
N VAL A 103 8.53 -8.17 25.87
CA VAL A 103 9.34 -8.23 27.08
C VAL A 103 10.81 -8.42 26.68
N ALA A 104 11.70 -7.63 27.25
CA ALA A 104 13.14 -7.77 27.10
C ALA A 104 13.77 -8.33 28.37
N TYR A 105 14.82 -9.14 28.19
CA TYR A 105 15.61 -9.69 29.27
C TYR A 105 16.88 -8.87 29.45
N TYR A 106 17.12 -8.44 30.67
CA TYR A 106 18.31 -7.67 31.04
C TYR A 106 19.13 -8.45 32.05
N SER A 107 20.43 -8.49 31.85
CA SER A 107 21.36 -9.07 32.81
C SER A 107 21.81 -7.99 33.81
N TYR A 108 21.69 -8.25 35.06
CA TYR A 108 22.10 -7.33 36.13
C TYR A 108 23.05 -8.03 37.10
N VAL A 109 24.04 -7.33 37.61
CA VAL A 109 24.98 -7.85 38.60
C VAL A 109 24.54 -7.37 39.96
N LEU A 110 24.14 -8.30 40.83
CA LEU A 110 23.83 -8.04 42.22
C LEU A 110 25.01 -8.53 43.08
N GLY A 111 25.45 -7.72 44.09
CA GLY A 111 26.53 -8.09 44.97
C GLY A 111 27.94 -7.72 44.54
N GLY A 112 28.15 -7.01 43.42
CA GLY A 112 29.44 -6.48 42.99
C GLY A 112 30.43 -7.50 42.40
N SER A 113 29.98 -8.72 42.12
CA SER A 113 30.76 -9.80 41.52
C SER A 113 30.20 -10.18 40.12
N SER A 114 31.05 -10.40 39.13
CA SER A 114 30.66 -10.87 37.81
C SER A 114 30.09 -12.29 37.80
N ALA A 115 30.19 -13.02 38.89
CA ALA A 115 29.64 -14.37 39.06
C ALA A 115 28.13 -14.37 39.38
N ASP A 116 27.61 -13.25 39.91
CA ASP A 116 26.22 -13.12 40.37
C ASP A 116 25.35 -12.36 39.32
N VAL A 117 25.43 -12.81 38.08
CA VAL A 117 24.60 -12.24 37.01
C VAL A 117 23.18 -12.79 37.10
N VAL A 118 22.25 -11.90 37.49
CA VAL A 118 20.81 -12.22 37.58
C VAL A 118 20.13 -11.74 36.30
N LYS A 119 19.25 -12.58 35.75
CA LYS A 119 18.41 -12.21 34.63
C LYS A 119 17.13 -11.55 35.12
N GLY A 120 16.94 -10.30 34.77
CA GLY A 120 15.69 -9.57 34.93
C GLY A 120 14.88 -9.56 33.63
N ALA A 121 13.57 -9.38 33.76
CA ALA A 121 12.67 -9.16 32.64
C ALA A 121 11.94 -7.85 32.85
N ALA A 122 11.88 -7.03 31.79
CA ALA A 122 11.14 -5.77 31.82
C ALA A 122 10.36 -5.58 30.51
N PRO A 123 9.21 -4.90 30.55
CA PRO A 123 8.50 -4.52 29.34
C PRO A 123 9.39 -3.69 28.41
N LYS A 124 9.42 -4.04 27.11
CA LYS A 124 10.24 -3.38 26.09
C LYS A 124 9.42 -2.39 25.27
N SER A 125 8.19 -2.76 24.93
CA SER A 125 7.29 -1.93 24.18
C SER A 125 5.93 -1.80 24.85
N MET A 126 5.29 -0.64 24.69
CA MET A 126 3.95 -0.38 25.20
C MET A 126 2.92 -1.08 24.30
N PRO A 127 2.06 -1.98 24.85
CA PRO A 127 1.06 -2.65 24.05
C PRO A 127 -0.01 -1.68 23.54
N ASN A 128 -0.50 -1.93 22.33
CA ASN A 128 -1.66 -1.23 21.79
C ASN A 128 -2.59 -2.22 21.06
N PRO A 129 -3.59 -2.80 21.74
CA PRO A 129 -4.53 -3.73 21.13
C PRO A 129 -5.48 -3.09 20.14
N GLU A 130 -5.59 -1.76 20.14
CA GLU A 130 -6.44 -1.00 19.23
C GLU A 130 -5.80 -0.77 17.83
N LEU A 131 -4.54 -1.15 17.66
CA LEU A 131 -3.88 -1.05 16.37
C LEU A 131 -4.68 -1.75 15.28
N HIS A 132 -4.88 -1.04 14.18
CA HIS A 132 -5.62 -1.49 13.03
C HIS A 132 -4.95 -1.11 11.72
N TRP A 133 -5.52 -1.52 10.60
CA TRP A 133 -5.01 -1.27 9.27
C TRP A 133 -4.93 0.22 8.97
N GLU A 134 -3.78 0.68 8.53
CA GLU A 134 -3.64 1.95 7.82
C GLU A 134 -4.33 1.81 6.48
N LYS A 135 -5.14 2.80 6.09
CA LYS A 135 -5.99 2.74 4.90
C LYS A 135 -5.67 3.88 3.95
N THR A 136 -5.56 3.55 2.67
CA THR A 136 -5.42 4.54 1.60
C THR A 136 -6.64 4.45 0.69
N ALA A 137 -7.40 5.54 0.60
CA ALA A 137 -8.47 5.71 -0.36
C ALA A 137 -7.96 6.53 -1.54
N GLN A 138 -8.09 6.00 -2.75
CA GLN A 138 -7.66 6.67 -3.96
C GLN A 138 -8.80 6.78 -4.97
N VAL A 139 -8.97 7.99 -5.50
CA VAL A 139 -9.77 8.28 -6.69
C VAL A 139 -8.82 8.56 -7.84
N ASN A 140 -9.10 7.99 -8.99
CA ASN A 140 -8.38 8.27 -10.23
C ASN A 140 -9.41 8.50 -11.35
N VAL A 141 -9.22 9.56 -12.14
CA VAL A 141 -10.00 9.86 -13.34
C VAL A 141 -9.02 10.18 -14.46
N GLY A 142 -9.21 9.56 -15.61
CA GLY A 142 -8.30 9.77 -16.72
C GLY A 142 -8.92 9.43 -18.07
N PHE A 143 -8.15 9.67 -19.11
CA PHE A 143 -8.49 9.23 -20.45
C PHE A 143 -7.27 8.67 -21.18
N ASP A 144 -7.54 7.76 -22.11
CA ASP A 144 -6.58 7.25 -23.08
C ASP A 144 -7.10 7.61 -24.48
N ALA A 145 -6.24 8.18 -25.30
CA ALA A 145 -6.55 8.50 -26.69
C ALA A 145 -5.48 7.96 -27.64
N SER A 146 -5.92 7.34 -28.73
CA SER A 146 -5.08 6.93 -29.85
C SER A 146 -5.53 7.67 -31.11
N LEU A 147 -4.60 8.30 -31.80
CA LEU A 147 -4.87 9.21 -32.89
C LEU A 147 -4.03 8.86 -34.12
N PHE A 148 -4.53 9.24 -35.32
CA PHE A 148 -3.81 9.17 -36.60
C PHE A 148 -3.29 7.76 -36.92
N LYS A 149 -4.18 6.75 -36.87
CA LYS A 149 -3.88 5.34 -37.11
C LYS A 149 -2.84 4.81 -36.09
N ASN A 150 -3.09 5.10 -34.80
CA ASN A 150 -2.24 4.74 -33.67
C ASN A 150 -0.80 5.29 -33.73
N ARG A 151 -0.59 6.39 -34.49
CA ARG A 151 0.71 7.05 -34.51
C ARG A 151 0.99 7.91 -33.29
N LEU A 152 -0.05 8.41 -32.66
CA LEU A 152 0.04 9.23 -31.44
C LEU A 152 -0.88 8.63 -30.38
N THR A 153 -0.33 8.35 -29.22
CA THR A 153 -1.08 7.92 -28.05
C THR A 153 -0.89 8.94 -26.92
N LEU A 154 -1.98 9.34 -26.32
CA LEU A 154 -2.03 10.29 -25.22
C LEU A 154 -2.74 9.63 -24.02
N GLY A 155 -2.22 9.86 -22.83
CA GLY A 155 -2.89 9.52 -21.59
C GLY A 155 -2.80 10.67 -20.61
N LEU A 156 -3.89 10.90 -19.90
CA LEU A 156 -3.96 11.85 -18.79
C LEU A 156 -4.66 11.18 -17.62
N ASP A 157 -4.06 11.26 -16.45
CA ASP A 157 -4.63 10.79 -15.18
C ASP A 157 -4.58 11.89 -14.13
N LEU A 158 -5.70 12.07 -13.46
CA LEU A 158 -5.85 12.92 -12.29
C LEU A 158 -6.11 12.02 -11.09
N TYR A 159 -5.27 12.08 -10.09
CA TYR A 159 -5.46 11.28 -8.90
C TYR A 159 -5.52 12.10 -7.61
N ASN A 160 -6.26 11.56 -6.65
CA ASN A 160 -6.28 12.04 -5.28
C ASN A 160 -6.28 10.83 -4.34
N SER A 161 -5.23 10.70 -3.56
CA SER A 161 -4.97 9.61 -2.64
C SER A 161 -4.91 10.14 -1.20
N ASN A 162 -5.78 9.62 -0.34
CA ASN A 162 -5.83 9.96 1.07
C ASN A 162 -5.47 8.73 1.89
N THR A 163 -4.37 8.81 2.65
CA THR A 163 -3.99 7.80 3.62
C THR A 163 -4.44 8.26 5.01
N TYR A 164 -5.16 7.41 5.71
CA TYR A 164 -5.66 7.64 7.07
C TYR A 164 -5.09 6.60 8.02
N ASP A 165 -5.14 6.90 9.30
CA ASP A 165 -4.75 5.98 10.36
C ASP A 165 -3.30 5.52 10.20
N LEU A 166 -2.40 6.47 9.85
CA LEU A 166 -0.97 6.20 9.69
C LEU A 166 -0.40 5.57 10.96
N LEU A 167 0.36 4.52 10.80
CA LEU A 167 1.00 3.78 11.88
C LEU A 167 2.31 4.48 12.26
N LEU A 168 2.27 5.27 13.34
CA LEU A 168 3.37 6.11 13.79
C LEU A 168 3.71 5.86 15.26
N ASP A 169 5.00 5.97 15.59
CA ASP A 169 5.47 5.97 16.98
C ASP A 169 5.23 7.34 17.61
N VAL A 170 4.34 7.41 18.58
CA VAL A 170 3.96 8.60 19.31
C VAL A 170 4.73 8.67 20.62
N PRO A 171 5.45 9.77 20.94
CA PRO A 171 6.10 9.94 22.22
C PRO A 171 5.11 9.87 23.38
N VAL A 172 5.48 9.16 24.44
CA VAL A 172 4.68 9.08 25.66
C VAL A 172 5.46 9.65 26.85
N PRO A 173 4.78 10.11 27.93
CA PRO A 173 5.46 10.62 29.11
C PRO A 173 6.42 9.58 29.70
N MET A 174 7.63 9.97 30.03
CA MET A 174 8.70 9.10 30.54
C MET A 174 8.29 8.34 31.84
N MET A 175 7.37 8.90 32.61
CA MET A 175 6.81 8.25 33.80
C MET A 175 6.07 6.94 33.50
N THR A 176 5.68 6.67 32.25
CA THR A 176 5.09 5.40 31.83
C THR A 176 6.11 4.28 31.71
N GLY A 177 7.42 4.60 31.72
CA GLY A 177 8.50 3.66 31.49
C GLY A 177 8.79 3.37 30.01
N TYR A 178 8.08 4.02 29.09
CA TYR A 178 8.25 3.87 27.65
C TYR A 178 8.64 5.20 27.01
N GLN A 179 9.29 5.13 25.84
CA GLN A 179 9.63 6.32 25.04
C GLN A 179 8.52 6.64 24.03
N THR A 180 8.00 5.61 23.39
CA THR A 180 6.99 5.73 22.34
C THR A 180 5.93 4.64 22.48
N ARG A 181 4.77 4.91 21.89
CA ARG A 181 3.70 3.94 21.64
C ARG A 181 3.33 4.00 20.17
N LEU A 182 3.20 2.85 19.52
CA LEU A 182 2.70 2.76 18.17
C LEU A 182 1.19 3.02 18.17
N GLU A 183 0.73 3.97 17.35
CA GLU A 183 -0.67 4.37 17.25
C GLU A 183 -1.08 4.59 15.79
N ASN A 184 -2.37 4.41 15.51
CA ASN A 184 -2.97 4.83 14.26
C ASN A 184 -3.35 6.31 14.37
N ILE A 185 -2.44 7.18 13.92
CA ILE A 185 -2.62 8.62 14.01
C ILE A 185 -2.10 9.31 12.75
N GLY A 186 -2.80 10.34 12.32
CA GLY A 186 -2.37 11.15 11.19
C GLY A 186 -3.04 10.80 9.88
N LYS A 187 -2.88 11.72 8.95
CA LYS A 187 -3.46 11.67 7.61
C LYS A 187 -2.52 12.34 6.63
N VAL A 188 -2.34 11.73 5.47
CA VAL A 188 -1.60 12.30 4.35
C VAL A 188 -2.48 12.32 3.11
N ASN A 189 -2.46 13.44 2.40
CA ASN A 189 -3.12 13.59 1.10
C ASN A 189 -2.08 13.79 0.02
N ASN A 190 -2.14 12.96 -1.01
CA ASN A 190 -1.34 13.08 -2.23
C ASN A 190 -2.29 13.25 -3.41
N LYS A 191 -2.06 14.28 -4.20
CA LYS A 191 -2.82 14.54 -5.43
C LYS A 191 -1.87 14.97 -6.52
N GLY A 192 -2.20 14.60 -7.73
CA GLY A 192 -1.35 14.94 -8.86
C GLY A 192 -2.03 14.73 -10.20
N VAL A 193 -1.28 15.09 -11.21
CA VAL A 193 -1.62 14.94 -12.63
C VAL A 193 -0.49 14.16 -13.27
N GLU A 194 -0.82 13.10 -13.99
CA GLU A 194 0.12 12.32 -14.77
C GLU A 194 -0.26 12.45 -16.24
N PHE A 195 0.71 12.77 -17.05
CA PHE A 195 0.55 12.90 -18.49
C PHE A 195 1.55 12.00 -19.19
N ASN A 196 1.08 11.25 -20.17
CA ASN A 196 1.94 10.45 -21.03
C ASN A 196 1.62 10.71 -22.51
N ILE A 197 2.66 10.75 -23.32
CA ILE A 197 2.57 10.87 -24.76
C ILE A 197 3.53 9.87 -25.40
N ALA A 198 3.03 9.12 -26.37
CA ALA A 198 3.84 8.21 -27.15
C ALA A 198 3.58 8.43 -28.64
N THR A 199 4.63 8.44 -29.42
CA THR A 199 4.51 8.48 -30.88
C THR A 199 5.30 7.34 -31.50
N ASN A 200 4.66 6.69 -32.50
CA ASN A 200 5.26 5.62 -33.27
C ASN A 200 5.14 5.99 -34.74
N GLN A 201 6.26 6.17 -35.38
CA GLN A 201 6.30 6.58 -36.80
C GLN A 201 7.08 5.57 -37.63
N LYS A 202 6.51 5.27 -38.82
CA LYS A 202 7.15 4.43 -39.82
C LYS A 202 7.37 5.25 -41.08
N MET A 203 8.63 5.39 -41.51
CA MET A 203 9.04 6.09 -42.74
C MET A 203 9.85 5.11 -43.60
N GLY A 204 9.18 4.43 -44.54
CA GLY A 204 9.80 3.34 -45.29
C GLY A 204 10.22 2.17 -44.40
N ASP A 205 11.51 1.84 -44.41
CA ASP A 205 12.10 0.79 -43.57
C ASP A 205 12.53 1.29 -42.17
N PHE A 206 12.46 2.60 -41.94
CA PHE A 206 12.84 3.23 -40.68
C PHE A 206 11.63 3.37 -39.77
N ASN A 207 11.74 2.77 -38.54
CA ASN A 207 10.74 2.89 -37.50
C ASN A 207 11.37 3.61 -36.28
N TRP A 208 10.66 4.60 -35.73
CA TRP A 208 11.07 5.27 -34.51
C TRP A 208 9.89 5.49 -33.56
N SER A 209 10.20 5.49 -32.29
CA SER A 209 9.23 5.75 -31.23
C SER A 209 9.83 6.67 -30.18
N VAL A 210 9.00 7.56 -29.65
CA VAL A 210 9.35 8.45 -28.55
C VAL A 210 8.27 8.36 -27.48
N TYR A 211 8.71 8.29 -26.22
CA TYR A 211 7.86 8.30 -25.05
C TYR A 211 8.24 9.48 -24.17
N PHE A 212 7.24 10.16 -23.66
CA PHE A 212 7.38 11.25 -22.70
C PHE A 212 6.35 11.06 -21.59
N ASN A 213 6.82 11.16 -20.33
CA ASN A 213 5.99 11.14 -19.14
C ASN A 213 6.25 12.39 -18.31
#